data_ba3b8fafccf0276c365a5e82fbd04709
#
_entry.id   ba3b8fafccf0276c365a5e82fbd04709
#
_cell.length_a   1.000
_cell.length_b   1.000
_cell.length_c   1.000
_cell.angle_alpha   90.00
_cell.angle_beta   90.00
_cell.angle_gamma   90.00
#
_symmetry.space_group_name_H-M   'P 1'
#
loop_
_entity.id
_entity.type
_entity.pdbx_description
1 polymer ?
#
loop_
_entity_poly.entity_id
_entity_poly.type
_entity_poly.pdbx_seq_one_letter_code
_entity_poly.pdbx_strand_id
1 'polypeptide(L)'
;KEIVIYNTAQAILRNIYTIGLLQDVAKQVEATNKKIGRLPMSAINMLIHDVIDGQDAPFIYERMGQYLHHFMIDEFQDTSALQWQNFHPLITEAESKSYNNLIVGDVKQSIYRWRNSDWRLLNEINKEFHSAREPKMEYNWRSAPLLIERNEWIMQGYRQWVKDLIHSNQWEDNPLAQAIEQIYSYDAMHQKAKKEIPGVFHLEFFDQKTGNTTEQCLEALDKLLQQLVEEQIDLSRVAILTRKGFQAAMAANFLISRGYKVQSADGMPIHSHASVQLLVAILQKYTKDD
;
A
#
# COMPACT_ATOMS: atom_id res chain seq x y z
N LYS A 1 1.45 -22.07 26.41
CA LYS A 1 2.50 -21.04 26.62
C LYS A 1 3.90 -21.58 26.36
N GLU A 2 4.30 -22.75 26.89
CA GLU A 2 5.64 -23.35 26.74
C GLU A 2 6.02 -23.64 25.28
N ILE A 3 5.09 -24.16 24.46
CA ILE A 3 5.32 -24.42 23.03
C ILE A 3 5.60 -23.11 22.26
N VAL A 4 4.92 -22.02 22.60
CA VAL A 4 5.15 -20.71 21.97
C VAL A 4 6.54 -20.19 22.32
N ILE A 5 6.93 -20.27 23.59
CA ILE A 5 8.27 -19.88 24.06
C ILE A 5 9.35 -20.71 23.36
N TYR A 6 9.17 -22.02 23.27
CA TYR A 6 10.11 -22.92 22.59
C TYR A 6 10.25 -22.58 21.09
N ASN A 7 9.13 -22.40 20.39
CA ASN A 7 9.15 -22.05 18.96
C ASN A 7 9.78 -20.66 18.72
N THR A 8 9.53 -19.70 19.60
CA THR A 8 10.14 -18.37 19.53
C THR A 8 11.63 -18.44 19.76
N ALA A 9 12.09 -19.18 20.77
CA ALA A 9 13.51 -19.41 21.04
C ALA A 9 14.23 -20.10 19.88
N GLN A 10 13.60 -21.10 19.26
CA GLN A 10 14.12 -21.77 18.07
C GLN A 10 14.23 -20.81 16.87
N ALA A 11 13.24 -19.96 16.66
CA ALA A 11 13.25 -18.97 15.59
C ALA A 11 14.37 -17.94 15.79
N ILE A 12 14.59 -17.47 17.03
CA ILE A 12 15.68 -16.57 17.37
C ILE A 12 17.04 -17.24 17.12
N LEU A 13 17.25 -18.46 17.62
CA LEU A 13 18.50 -19.19 17.43
C LEU A 13 18.85 -19.44 15.97
N ARG A 14 17.86 -19.75 15.13
CA ARG A 14 18.07 -19.94 13.69
C ARG A 14 18.50 -18.65 12.98
N ASN A 15 18.11 -17.50 13.48
CA ASN A 15 18.34 -16.22 12.83
C ASN A 15 19.38 -15.33 13.54
N ILE A 16 20.00 -15.80 14.63
CA ILE A 16 20.85 -14.97 15.49
C ILE A 16 22.04 -14.36 14.73
N TYR A 17 22.66 -15.11 13.83
CA TYR A 17 23.75 -14.60 13.01
C TYR A 17 23.27 -13.59 11.97
N THR A 18 22.10 -13.83 11.37
CA THR A 18 21.48 -12.88 10.43
C THR A 18 21.12 -11.58 11.13
N ILE A 19 20.56 -11.65 12.33
CA ILE A 19 20.22 -10.48 13.15
C ILE A 19 21.49 -9.70 13.52
N GLY A 20 22.55 -10.38 13.94
CA GLY A 20 23.84 -9.77 14.23
C GLY A 20 24.43 -9.05 13.02
N LEU A 21 24.44 -9.71 11.86
CA LEU A 21 24.91 -9.12 10.60
C LEU A 21 24.10 -7.90 10.21
N LEU A 22 22.76 -7.95 10.30
CA LEU A 22 21.88 -6.81 10.01
C LEU A 22 22.17 -5.64 10.95
N GLN A 23 22.46 -5.89 12.22
CA GLN A 23 22.83 -4.84 13.19
C GLN A 23 24.15 -4.16 12.79
N ASP A 24 25.14 -4.94 12.39
CA ASP A 24 26.44 -4.39 11.95
C ASP A 24 26.32 -3.61 10.65
N VAL A 25 25.52 -4.09 9.69
CA VAL A 25 25.20 -3.37 8.47
C VAL A 25 24.47 -2.06 8.79
N ALA A 26 23.49 -2.07 9.69
CA ALA A 26 22.76 -0.86 10.10
C ALA A 26 23.69 0.19 10.70
N LYS A 27 24.59 -0.21 11.61
CA LYS A 27 25.61 0.68 12.20
C LYS A 27 26.54 1.27 11.15
N GLN A 28 26.98 0.44 10.18
CA GLN A 28 27.86 0.89 9.12
C GLN A 28 27.17 1.86 8.16
N VAL A 29 25.90 1.63 7.83
CA VAL A 29 25.07 2.53 7.04
C VAL A 29 24.90 3.88 7.75
N GLU A 30 24.59 3.86 9.04
CA GLU A 30 24.48 5.08 9.86
C GLU A 30 25.80 5.86 9.90
N ALA A 31 26.91 5.21 10.18
CA ALA A 31 28.22 5.82 10.19
C ALA A 31 28.59 6.42 8.83
N THR A 32 28.27 5.73 7.75
CA THR A 32 28.50 6.20 6.37
C THR A 32 27.65 7.41 6.06
N ASN A 33 26.35 7.36 6.35
CA ASN A 33 25.42 8.46 6.14
C ASN A 33 25.86 9.73 6.91
N LYS A 34 26.26 9.56 8.17
CA LYS A 34 26.78 10.65 9.01
C LYS A 34 28.06 11.26 8.40
N LYS A 35 28.98 10.41 7.89
CA LYS A 35 30.24 10.85 7.27
C LYS A 35 30.02 11.67 6.00
N ILE A 36 29.02 11.30 5.18
CA ILE A 36 28.70 12.00 3.92
C ILE A 36 27.62 13.08 4.06
N GLY A 37 27.15 13.34 5.29
CA GLY A 37 26.12 14.36 5.57
C GLY A 37 24.75 14.03 4.96
N ARG A 38 24.42 12.76 4.78
CA ARG A 38 23.11 12.32 4.26
C ARG A 38 22.20 11.88 5.39
N LEU A 39 20.96 12.36 5.35
CA LEU A 39 19.89 11.91 6.23
C LEU A 39 18.88 11.06 5.40
N PRO A 40 18.78 9.75 5.66
CA PRO A 40 17.76 8.93 5.01
C PRO A 40 16.36 9.40 5.39
N MET A 41 15.44 9.47 4.42
CA MET A 41 14.03 9.81 4.69
C MET A 41 13.40 8.89 5.75
N SER A 42 13.79 7.62 5.77
CA SER A 42 13.31 6.65 6.77
C SER A 42 13.74 6.97 8.20
N ALA A 43 14.83 7.71 8.38
CA ALA A 43 15.34 8.10 9.71
C ALA A 43 14.69 9.39 10.26
N ILE A 44 14.00 10.17 9.42
CA ILE A 44 13.41 11.45 9.83
C ILE A 44 12.39 11.27 10.94
N ASN A 45 11.48 10.31 10.80
CA ASN A 45 10.44 10.08 11.81
C ASN A 45 11.03 9.67 13.17
N MET A 46 12.11 8.88 13.16
CA MET A 46 12.81 8.49 14.38
C MET A 46 13.55 9.66 15.01
N LEU A 47 14.23 10.49 14.21
CA LEU A 47 14.88 11.69 14.71
C LEU A 47 13.91 12.69 15.33
N ILE A 48 12.77 12.90 14.70
CA ILE A 48 11.70 13.74 15.26
C ILE A 48 11.23 13.14 16.58
N HIS A 49 10.99 11.85 16.61
CA HIS A 49 10.58 11.14 17.83
C HIS A 49 11.61 11.30 18.94
N ASP A 50 12.91 11.09 18.67
CA ASP A 50 13.98 11.21 19.64
C ASP A 50 14.14 12.65 20.21
N VAL A 51 13.80 13.66 19.39
CA VAL A 51 13.79 15.08 19.83
C VAL A 51 12.57 15.37 20.71
N ILE A 52 11.47 14.69 20.49
CA ILE A 52 10.19 14.88 21.17
C ILE A 52 10.12 14.04 22.46
N ASP A 53 10.69 12.83 22.43
CA ASP A 53 10.62 11.87 23.53
C ASP A 53 11.33 12.40 24.76
N GLY A 54 10.64 12.31 25.91
CA GLY A 54 11.16 12.78 27.20
C GLY A 54 11.02 14.27 27.51
N GLN A 55 10.30 15.04 26.68
CA GLN A 55 9.96 16.45 26.96
C GLN A 55 8.46 16.62 27.11
N ASP A 56 8.00 17.21 28.21
CA ASP A 56 6.57 17.47 28.49
C ASP A 56 5.93 18.41 27.45
N ALA A 57 6.70 19.34 26.90
CA ALA A 57 6.27 20.23 25.83
C ALA A 57 7.46 20.60 24.94
N PRO A 58 7.80 19.78 23.93
CA PRO A 58 8.91 20.11 23.04
C PRO A 58 8.68 21.45 22.36
N PHE A 59 9.67 22.32 22.42
CA PHE A 59 9.63 23.68 21.83
C PHE A 59 9.21 23.66 20.34
N ILE A 60 9.45 22.55 19.66
CA ILE A 60 9.09 22.37 18.24
C ILE A 60 7.56 22.38 18.06
N TYR A 61 6.82 21.75 18.99
CA TYR A 61 5.35 21.75 18.95
C TYR A 61 4.77 23.10 19.33
N GLU A 62 5.33 23.76 20.35
CA GLU A 62 4.93 25.10 20.73
C GLU A 62 5.08 26.06 19.54
N ARG A 63 6.22 25.99 18.85
CA ARG A 63 6.48 26.83 17.70
C ARG A 63 5.58 26.49 16.50
N MET A 64 5.35 25.22 16.22
CA MET A 64 4.44 24.79 15.14
C MET A 64 2.98 25.11 15.46
N GLY A 65 2.52 24.89 16.68
CA GLY A 65 1.15 25.17 17.12
C GLY A 65 0.78 26.64 17.15
N GLN A 66 1.76 27.55 17.07
CA GLN A 66 1.52 28.98 16.86
C GLN A 66 1.13 29.33 15.42
N TYR A 67 1.49 28.49 14.44
CA TYR A 67 1.27 28.74 13.01
C TYR A 67 0.28 27.76 12.37
N LEU A 68 0.21 26.52 12.87
CA LEU A 68 -0.63 25.47 12.32
C LEU A 68 -1.79 25.18 13.26
N HIS A 69 -2.99 25.53 12.85
CA HIS A 69 -4.18 25.42 13.68
C HIS A 69 -5.13 24.32 13.25
N HIS A 70 -5.14 23.99 11.95
CA HIS A 70 -6.04 23.00 11.36
C HIS A 70 -5.21 21.95 10.65
N PHE A 71 -5.42 20.68 10.98
CA PHE A 71 -4.73 19.56 10.36
C PHE A 71 -5.69 18.81 9.46
N MET A 72 -5.26 18.57 8.22
CA MET A 72 -5.98 17.76 7.25
C MET A 72 -5.05 16.63 6.81
N ILE A 73 -5.36 15.40 7.23
CA ILE A 73 -4.55 14.21 6.94
C ILE A 73 -5.38 13.29 6.05
N ASP A 74 -4.85 13.03 4.87
CA ASP A 74 -5.43 12.08 3.91
C ASP A 74 -4.66 10.75 3.93
N GLU A 75 -5.29 9.69 3.44
CA GLU A 75 -4.72 8.32 3.39
C GLU A 75 -4.21 7.84 4.76
N PHE A 76 -4.93 8.17 5.83
CA PHE A 76 -4.49 7.93 7.21
C PHE A 76 -4.25 6.45 7.51
N GLN A 77 -4.90 5.49 6.82
CA GLN A 77 -4.67 4.06 6.96
C GLN A 77 -3.23 3.63 6.64
N ASP A 78 -2.47 4.48 5.95
CA ASP A 78 -1.07 4.24 5.62
C ASP A 78 -0.08 4.86 6.61
N THR A 79 -0.60 5.48 7.66
CA THR A 79 0.20 6.08 8.74
C THR A 79 0.78 5.01 9.64
N SER A 80 2.06 5.13 9.99
CA SER A 80 2.71 4.28 10.98
C SER A 80 2.47 4.78 12.41
N ALA A 81 2.58 3.89 13.40
CA ALA A 81 2.45 4.27 14.81
C ALA A 81 3.43 5.38 15.20
N LEU A 82 4.67 5.33 14.71
CA LEU A 82 5.68 6.36 14.97
C LEU A 82 5.31 7.71 14.34
N GLN A 83 4.78 7.72 13.13
CA GLN A 83 4.28 8.96 12.51
C GLN A 83 3.11 9.52 13.31
N TRP A 84 2.17 8.68 13.71
CA TRP A 84 1.04 9.11 14.54
C TRP A 84 1.52 9.71 15.87
N GLN A 85 2.43 9.06 16.57
CA GLN A 85 3.02 9.60 17.81
C GLN A 85 3.63 10.99 17.64
N ASN A 86 4.25 11.25 16.48
CA ASN A 86 4.81 12.57 16.17
C ASN A 86 3.74 13.64 15.84
N PHE A 87 2.59 13.25 15.26
CA PHE A 87 1.52 14.20 14.91
C PHE A 87 0.48 14.37 16.00
N HIS A 88 0.25 13.33 16.79
CA HIS A 88 -0.79 13.28 17.80
C HIS A 88 -0.81 14.49 18.76
N PRO A 89 0.33 14.95 19.33
CA PRO A 89 0.35 16.10 20.24
C PRO A 89 -0.15 17.39 19.57
N LEU A 90 0.16 17.59 18.28
CA LEU A 90 -0.29 18.76 17.53
C LEU A 90 -1.81 18.76 17.33
N ILE A 91 -2.38 17.59 17.02
CA ILE A 91 -3.82 17.43 16.82
C ILE A 91 -4.56 17.59 18.13
N THR A 92 -4.05 17.03 19.23
CA THR A 92 -4.61 17.18 20.58
C THR A 92 -4.57 18.64 21.02
N GLU A 93 -3.49 19.35 20.77
CA GLU A 93 -3.42 20.79 21.08
C GLU A 93 -4.41 21.60 20.23
N ALA A 94 -4.53 21.31 18.94
CA ALA A 94 -5.49 21.96 18.07
C ALA A 94 -6.95 21.72 18.54
N GLU A 95 -7.27 20.48 18.95
CA GLU A 95 -8.58 20.14 19.51
C GLU A 95 -8.86 20.89 20.82
N SER A 96 -7.89 20.97 21.73
CA SER A 96 -8.02 21.70 23.01
C SER A 96 -8.34 23.18 22.82
N LYS A 97 -7.89 23.75 21.71
CA LYS A 97 -8.16 25.13 21.27
C LYS A 97 -9.42 25.26 20.41
N SER A 98 -10.20 24.17 20.27
CA SER A 98 -11.42 24.12 19.43
C SER A 98 -11.17 24.38 17.95
N TYR A 99 -9.98 24.05 17.43
CA TYR A 99 -9.71 24.06 16.01
C TYR A 99 -10.22 22.79 15.35
N ASN A 100 -10.74 22.90 14.12
CA ASN A 100 -11.25 21.76 13.37
C ASN A 100 -10.13 21.02 12.67
N ASN A 101 -10.06 19.71 12.88
CA ASN A 101 -9.16 18.82 12.18
C ASN A 101 -9.95 17.87 11.30
N LEU A 102 -9.35 17.36 10.22
CA LEU A 102 -9.94 16.40 9.30
C LEU A 102 -8.97 15.25 9.08
N ILE A 103 -9.41 14.04 9.36
CA ILE A 103 -8.67 12.81 9.07
C ILE A 103 -9.51 11.98 8.10
N VAL A 104 -8.91 11.63 6.97
CA VAL A 104 -9.57 10.86 5.90
C VAL A 104 -8.77 9.59 5.63
N GLY A 105 -9.47 8.48 5.46
CA GLY A 105 -8.86 7.20 5.14
C GLY A 105 -9.89 6.09 4.97
N ASP A 106 -9.44 4.98 4.45
CA ASP A 106 -10.22 3.75 4.34
C ASP A 106 -9.34 2.55 4.74
N VAL A 107 -9.65 1.93 5.86
CA VAL A 107 -8.89 0.77 6.39
C VAL A 107 -8.74 -0.37 5.37
N LYS A 108 -9.70 -0.53 4.44
CA LYS A 108 -9.67 -1.54 3.38
C LYS A 108 -8.61 -1.26 2.30
N GLN A 109 -8.15 -0.02 2.21
CA GLN A 109 -7.12 0.42 1.25
C GLN A 109 -5.70 0.39 1.84
N SER A 110 -5.53 -0.03 3.10
CA SER A 110 -4.20 -0.15 3.72
C SER A 110 -3.38 -1.26 3.07
N ILE A 111 -2.32 -0.88 2.34
CA ILE A 111 -1.43 -1.79 1.61
C ILE A 111 0.05 -1.65 2.00
N TYR A 112 0.38 -0.73 2.91
CA TYR A 112 1.76 -0.40 3.28
C TYR A 112 2.20 -0.97 4.63
N ARG A 113 1.63 -2.10 5.08
CA ARG A 113 2.05 -2.76 6.32
C ARG A 113 3.55 -3.08 6.35
N TRP A 114 4.15 -3.37 5.22
CA TRP A 114 5.59 -3.60 5.08
C TRP A 114 6.43 -2.32 5.31
N ARG A 115 5.81 -1.13 5.33
CA ARG A 115 6.39 0.16 5.77
C ARG A 115 5.98 0.55 7.19
N ASN A 116 5.49 -0.41 8.00
CA ASN A 116 4.99 -0.20 9.36
C ASN A 116 3.71 0.63 9.46
N SER A 117 2.92 0.77 8.39
CA SER A 117 1.58 1.36 8.51
C SER A 117 0.68 0.49 9.39
N ASP A 118 -0.19 1.14 10.17
CA ASP A 118 -1.10 0.46 11.06
C ASP A 118 -2.54 0.98 10.86
N TRP A 119 -3.33 0.25 10.07
CA TRP A 119 -4.73 0.59 9.79
C TRP A 119 -5.61 0.69 11.05
N ARG A 120 -5.20 0.04 12.17
CA ARG A 120 -5.93 0.07 13.43
C ARG A 120 -6.00 1.47 14.01
N LEU A 121 -5.01 2.31 13.75
CA LEU A 121 -4.99 3.71 14.19
C LEU A 121 -6.23 4.46 13.70
N LEU A 122 -6.62 4.30 12.42
CA LEU A 122 -7.83 4.93 11.90
C LEU A 122 -9.10 4.42 12.58
N ASN A 123 -9.15 3.13 12.90
CA ASN A 123 -10.30 2.52 13.56
C ASN A 123 -10.43 2.93 15.05
N GLU A 124 -9.35 3.40 15.66
CA GLU A 124 -9.30 3.75 17.09
C GLU A 124 -9.43 5.25 17.35
N ILE A 125 -9.32 6.08 16.31
CA ILE A 125 -9.26 7.54 16.45
C ILE A 125 -10.49 8.13 17.14
N ASN A 126 -11.68 7.57 16.87
CA ASN A 126 -12.93 8.01 17.52
C ASN A 126 -13.00 7.66 19.00
N LYS A 127 -12.19 6.69 19.45
CA LYS A 127 -12.11 6.35 20.88
C LYS A 127 -11.19 7.32 21.62
N GLU A 128 -10.23 7.88 20.90
CA GLU A 128 -9.23 8.78 21.43
C GLU A 128 -9.75 10.23 21.51
N PHE A 129 -10.45 10.67 20.47
CA PHE A 129 -11.02 12.02 20.38
C PHE A 129 -12.54 11.98 20.55
N HIS A 130 -13.02 12.25 21.76
CA HIS A 130 -14.46 12.19 22.09
C HIS A 130 -15.32 13.20 21.31
N SER A 131 -14.73 14.29 20.81
CA SER A 131 -15.40 15.27 19.96
C SER A 131 -15.50 14.86 18.51
N ALA A 132 -14.79 13.79 18.09
CA ALA A 132 -14.73 13.36 16.72
C ALA A 132 -16.12 12.95 16.20
N ARG A 133 -16.42 13.37 14.98
CA ARG A 133 -17.60 12.94 14.23
C ARG A 133 -17.13 12.12 13.05
N GLU A 134 -17.74 10.97 12.84
CA GLU A 134 -17.44 10.09 11.71
C GLU A 134 -18.58 10.11 10.68
N PRO A 135 -18.59 11.10 9.76
CA PRO A 135 -19.57 11.10 8.68
C PRO A 135 -19.23 9.99 7.69
N LYS A 136 -20.17 9.09 7.42
CA LYS A 136 -20.01 8.09 6.38
C LYS A 136 -20.12 8.73 5.01
N MET A 137 -19.15 8.47 4.13
CA MET A 137 -19.22 8.87 2.74
C MET A 137 -20.02 7.83 1.93
N GLU A 138 -21.35 8.00 1.88
CA GLU A 138 -22.24 7.04 1.23
C GLU A 138 -22.14 7.04 -0.31
N TYR A 139 -21.70 8.17 -0.90
CA TYR A 139 -21.73 8.36 -2.34
C TYR A 139 -20.36 8.22 -2.97
N ASN A 140 -20.30 7.40 -4.00
CA ASN A 140 -19.14 7.31 -4.89
C ASN A 140 -19.32 8.30 -6.05
N TRP A 141 -18.44 9.30 -6.13
CA TRP A 141 -18.46 10.35 -7.14
C TRP A 141 -17.59 10.03 -8.36
N ARG A 142 -16.78 8.97 -8.27
CA ARG A 142 -15.75 8.62 -9.26
C ARG A 142 -16.27 7.64 -10.28
N SER A 143 -16.94 6.59 -9.85
CA SER A 143 -17.19 5.39 -10.64
C SER A 143 -18.61 5.33 -11.19
N ALA A 144 -18.76 4.67 -12.34
CA ALA A 144 -20.05 4.33 -12.92
C ALA A 144 -20.84 3.37 -11.99
N PRO A 145 -22.20 3.43 -12.01
CA PRO A 145 -23.05 2.56 -11.20
C PRO A 145 -22.72 1.07 -11.38
N LEU A 146 -22.52 0.62 -12.62
CA LEU A 146 -22.15 -0.76 -12.94
C LEU A 146 -20.84 -1.17 -12.26
N LEU A 147 -19.82 -0.31 -12.21
CA LEU A 147 -18.54 -0.63 -11.57
C LEU A 147 -18.67 -0.73 -10.06
N ILE A 148 -19.49 0.12 -9.45
CA ILE A 148 -19.78 0.06 -8.01
C ILE A 148 -20.45 -1.26 -7.68
N GLU A 149 -21.50 -1.63 -8.42
CA GLU A 149 -22.23 -2.89 -8.26
C GLU A 149 -21.31 -4.12 -8.41
N ARG A 150 -20.45 -4.13 -9.43
CA ARG A 150 -19.52 -5.24 -9.67
C ARG A 150 -18.42 -5.33 -8.63
N ASN A 151 -17.91 -4.21 -8.18
CA ASN A 151 -16.95 -4.18 -7.07
C ASN A 151 -17.58 -4.70 -5.77
N GLU A 152 -18.81 -4.27 -5.47
CA GLU A 152 -19.56 -4.77 -4.31
C GLU A 152 -19.77 -6.30 -4.41
N TRP A 153 -20.16 -6.81 -5.58
CA TRP A 153 -20.31 -8.25 -5.81
C TRP A 153 -19.01 -9.03 -5.56
N ILE A 154 -17.87 -8.54 -6.06
CA ILE A 154 -16.56 -9.16 -5.82
C ILE A 154 -16.24 -9.16 -4.32
N MET A 155 -16.47 -8.04 -3.64
CA MET A 155 -16.15 -7.89 -2.23
C MET A 155 -17.07 -8.73 -1.33
N GLN A 156 -18.30 -8.97 -1.72
CA GLN A 156 -19.20 -9.91 -1.04
C GLN A 156 -18.69 -11.35 -1.15
N GLY A 157 -18.19 -11.76 -2.31
CA GLY A 157 -17.54 -13.06 -2.48
C GLY A 157 -16.29 -13.20 -1.61
N TYR A 158 -15.47 -12.17 -1.57
CA TYR A 158 -14.29 -12.13 -0.69
C TYR A 158 -14.67 -12.21 0.80
N ARG A 159 -15.70 -11.48 1.22
CA ARG A 159 -16.23 -11.52 2.60
C ARG A 159 -16.68 -12.93 2.98
N GLN A 160 -17.39 -13.61 2.09
CA GLN A 160 -17.84 -15.00 2.37
C GLN A 160 -16.63 -15.91 2.52
N TRP A 161 -15.66 -15.82 1.63
CA TRP A 161 -14.42 -16.60 1.74
C TRP A 161 -13.66 -16.33 3.06
N VAL A 162 -13.57 -15.07 3.52
CA VAL A 162 -12.95 -14.71 4.81
C VAL A 162 -13.71 -15.34 5.98
N LYS A 163 -15.04 -15.32 5.96
CA LYS A 163 -15.87 -15.97 6.98
C LYS A 163 -15.64 -17.48 7.04
N ASP A 164 -15.61 -18.13 5.89
CA ASP A 164 -15.36 -19.56 5.80
C ASP A 164 -13.96 -19.90 6.33
N LEU A 165 -12.97 -19.04 6.06
CA LEU A 165 -11.60 -19.18 6.58
C LEU A 165 -11.55 -19.01 8.11
N ILE A 166 -12.23 -18.03 8.67
CA ILE A 166 -12.33 -17.81 10.13
C ILE A 166 -12.96 -19.01 10.79
N HIS A 167 -14.08 -19.50 10.25
CA HIS A 167 -14.80 -20.63 10.78
C HIS A 167 -13.98 -21.94 10.70
N SER A 168 -13.36 -22.22 9.55
CA SER A 168 -12.55 -23.43 9.36
C SER A 168 -11.33 -23.51 10.28
N ASN A 169 -10.81 -22.36 10.73
CA ASN A 169 -9.68 -22.28 11.64
C ASN A 169 -10.09 -22.02 13.11
N GLN A 170 -11.37 -21.95 13.42
CA GLN A 170 -11.89 -21.67 14.77
C GLN A 170 -11.34 -20.35 15.35
N TRP A 171 -11.34 -19.28 14.51
CA TRP A 171 -10.83 -17.96 14.90
C TRP A 171 -11.93 -16.95 15.27
N GLU A 172 -13.14 -17.40 15.53
CA GLU A 172 -14.30 -16.54 15.84
C GLU A 172 -14.05 -15.63 17.05
N ASP A 173 -13.33 -16.14 18.05
CA ASP A 173 -12.98 -15.39 19.27
C ASP A 173 -11.71 -14.52 19.11
N ASN A 174 -11.10 -14.52 17.92
CA ASN A 174 -9.91 -13.72 17.66
C ASN A 174 -10.31 -12.26 17.39
N PRO A 175 -9.81 -11.26 18.17
CA PRO A 175 -10.17 -9.86 17.99
C PRO A 175 -9.85 -9.32 16.58
N LEU A 176 -8.78 -9.83 15.94
CA LEU A 176 -8.43 -9.44 14.58
C LEU A 176 -9.44 -9.97 13.56
N ALA A 177 -9.91 -11.22 13.72
CA ALA A 177 -10.93 -11.80 12.86
C ALA A 177 -12.24 -11.03 12.96
N GLN A 178 -12.66 -10.69 14.17
CA GLN A 178 -13.86 -9.87 14.43
C GLN A 178 -13.74 -8.48 13.80
N ALA A 179 -12.58 -7.82 13.93
CA ALA A 179 -12.34 -6.53 13.31
C ALA A 179 -12.40 -6.62 11.78
N ILE A 180 -11.83 -7.66 11.16
CA ILE A 180 -11.90 -7.89 9.72
C ILE A 180 -13.35 -8.11 9.27
N GLU A 181 -14.14 -8.92 9.98
CA GLU A 181 -15.55 -9.12 9.65
C GLU A 181 -16.37 -7.81 9.72
N GLN A 182 -16.08 -6.95 10.70
CA GLN A 182 -16.72 -5.65 10.81
C GLN A 182 -16.35 -4.70 9.68
N ILE A 183 -15.06 -4.61 9.34
CA ILE A 183 -14.52 -3.76 8.26
C ILE A 183 -15.12 -4.15 6.91
N TYR A 184 -15.28 -5.44 6.65
CA TYR A 184 -15.88 -5.97 5.42
C TYR A 184 -17.38 -6.30 5.56
N SER A 185 -18.07 -5.68 6.53
CA SER A 185 -19.53 -5.82 6.64
C SER A 185 -20.23 -5.17 5.44
N TYR A 186 -21.45 -5.62 5.13
CA TYR A 186 -22.23 -5.05 4.02
C TYR A 186 -22.37 -3.52 4.15
N ASP A 187 -22.75 -3.04 5.34
CA ASP A 187 -22.95 -1.60 5.59
C ASP A 187 -21.65 -0.78 5.46
N ALA A 188 -20.48 -1.40 5.72
CA ALA A 188 -19.19 -0.74 5.57
C ALA A 188 -18.69 -0.71 4.12
N MET A 189 -19.22 -1.57 3.24
CA MET A 189 -18.80 -1.66 1.84
C MET A 189 -19.78 -1.04 0.86
N HIS A 190 -21.07 -0.94 1.25
CA HIS A 190 -22.11 -0.45 0.35
C HIS A 190 -21.91 1.03 0.00
N GLN A 191 -21.88 1.34 -1.29
CA GLN A 191 -21.76 2.69 -1.82
C GLN A 191 -22.85 2.97 -2.85
N LYS A 192 -23.37 4.20 -2.83
CA LYS A 192 -24.34 4.68 -3.80
C LYS A 192 -23.62 5.43 -4.93
N ALA A 193 -23.97 5.15 -6.17
CA ALA A 193 -23.49 5.95 -7.28
C ALA A 193 -24.06 7.37 -7.21
N LYS A 194 -23.23 8.38 -7.43
CA LYS A 194 -23.70 9.76 -7.55
C LYS A 194 -23.90 10.21 -8.99
N LYS A 195 -23.17 9.60 -9.90
CA LYS A 195 -23.19 9.93 -11.32
C LYS A 195 -23.79 8.79 -12.13
N GLU A 196 -24.70 9.13 -13.02
CA GLU A 196 -25.26 8.22 -14.02
C GLU A 196 -24.38 8.26 -15.29
N ILE A 197 -23.22 7.60 -15.23
CA ILE A 197 -22.30 7.50 -16.37
C ILE A 197 -22.20 6.04 -16.82
N PRO A 198 -22.01 5.78 -18.11
CA PRO A 198 -21.83 4.44 -18.62
C PRO A 198 -20.54 3.82 -18.06
N GLY A 199 -20.54 2.51 -17.87
CA GLY A 199 -19.36 1.75 -17.42
C GLY A 199 -19.36 0.38 -18.05
N VAL A 200 -18.18 -0.19 -18.23
CA VAL A 200 -17.97 -1.55 -18.69
C VAL A 200 -17.18 -2.32 -17.65
N PHE A 201 -17.56 -3.55 -17.42
CA PHE A 201 -16.84 -4.50 -16.59
C PHE A 201 -16.59 -5.77 -17.40
N HIS A 202 -15.34 -6.13 -17.56
CA HIS A 202 -14.90 -7.35 -18.23
C HIS A 202 -14.08 -8.20 -17.24
N LEU A 203 -14.35 -9.51 -17.21
CA LEU A 203 -13.63 -10.47 -16.36
C LEU A 203 -13.33 -11.71 -17.19
N GLU A 204 -12.08 -12.09 -17.28
CA GLU A 204 -11.62 -13.22 -18.06
C GLU A 204 -10.72 -14.12 -17.21
N PHE A 205 -10.92 -15.43 -17.31
CA PHE A 205 -10.14 -16.44 -16.60
C PHE A 205 -9.38 -17.30 -17.60
N PHE A 206 -8.11 -17.58 -17.28
CA PHE A 206 -7.25 -18.43 -18.09
C PHE A 206 -6.93 -19.72 -17.37
N ASP A 207 -7.09 -20.87 -18.06
CA ASP A 207 -6.74 -22.18 -17.50
C ASP A 207 -5.25 -22.47 -17.74
N GLN A 208 -4.52 -22.75 -16.66
CA GLN A 208 -3.10 -23.13 -16.72
C GLN A 208 -2.86 -24.43 -17.49
N LYS A 209 -3.87 -25.29 -17.65
CA LYS A 209 -3.76 -26.55 -18.37
C LYS A 209 -3.77 -26.40 -19.89
N THR A 210 -4.25 -25.26 -20.41
CA THR A 210 -4.44 -25.03 -21.84
C THR A 210 -3.29 -24.30 -22.52
N GLY A 211 -2.21 -23.96 -21.79
CA GLY A 211 -1.03 -23.29 -22.35
C GLY A 211 -0.32 -22.34 -21.40
N ASN A 212 0.51 -21.47 -21.97
CA ASN A 212 1.22 -20.42 -21.21
C ASN A 212 0.25 -19.30 -20.81
N THR A 213 -0.22 -19.33 -19.57
CA THR A 213 -1.17 -18.34 -19.02
C THR A 213 -0.69 -16.90 -19.18
N THR A 214 0.63 -16.67 -19.09
CA THR A 214 1.19 -15.33 -19.25
C THR A 214 0.98 -14.82 -20.67
N GLU A 215 1.24 -15.65 -21.67
CA GLU A 215 1.05 -15.30 -23.08
C GLU A 215 -0.43 -15.04 -23.39
N GLN A 216 -1.31 -15.91 -22.90
CA GLN A 216 -2.75 -15.71 -23.03
C GLN A 216 -3.23 -14.38 -22.43
N CYS A 217 -2.74 -14.03 -21.23
CA CYS A 217 -3.05 -12.74 -20.59
C CYS A 217 -2.54 -11.55 -21.42
N LEU A 218 -1.33 -11.63 -21.99
CA LEU A 218 -0.77 -10.54 -22.79
C LEU A 218 -1.54 -10.37 -24.13
N GLU A 219 -1.93 -11.47 -24.76
CA GLU A 219 -2.73 -11.40 -25.98
C GLU A 219 -4.16 -10.89 -25.72
N ALA A 220 -4.78 -11.30 -24.61
CA ALA A 220 -6.07 -10.76 -24.21
C ALA A 220 -6.00 -9.26 -23.91
N LEU A 221 -4.91 -8.82 -23.28
CA LEU A 221 -4.65 -7.40 -23.06
C LEU A 221 -4.54 -6.62 -24.38
N ASP A 222 -3.81 -7.15 -25.38
CA ASP A 222 -3.67 -6.52 -26.68
C ASP A 222 -5.03 -6.39 -27.39
N LYS A 223 -5.83 -7.47 -27.39
CA LYS A 223 -7.19 -7.44 -27.96
C LYS A 223 -8.07 -6.41 -27.28
N LEU A 224 -8.03 -6.31 -25.95
CA LEU A 224 -8.79 -5.32 -25.20
C LEU A 224 -8.37 -3.89 -25.59
N LEU A 225 -7.06 -3.63 -25.69
CA LEU A 225 -6.57 -2.31 -26.10
C LEU A 225 -6.95 -1.95 -27.53
N GLN A 226 -6.94 -2.93 -28.47
CA GLN A 226 -7.43 -2.74 -29.83
C GLN A 226 -8.91 -2.35 -29.85
N GLN A 227 -9.75 -3.03 -29.08
CA GLN A 227 -11.17 -2.66 -28.93
C GLN A 227 -11.34 -1.23 -28.41
N LEU A 228 -10.57 -0.84 -27.38
CA LEU A 228 -10.63 0.52 -26.84
C LEU A 228 -10.22 1.58 -27.90
N VAL A 229 -9.24 1.26 -28.75
CA VAL A 229 -8.86 2.14 -29.86
C VAL A 229 -9.99 2.24 -30.89
N GLU A 230 -10.64 1.14 -31.27
CA GLU A 230 -11.78 1.12 -32.17
C GLU A 230 -12.95 1.94 -31.62
N GLU A 231 -13.17 1.90 -30.32
CA GLU A 231 -14.16 2.71 -29.59
C GLU A 231 -13.73 4.17 -29.37
N GLN A 232 -12.58 4.57 -29.91
CA GLN A 232 -12.01 5.92 -29.80
C GLN A 232 -11.71 6.35 -28.36
N ILE A 233 -11.41 5.39 -27.49
CA ILE A 233 -10.96 5.66 -26.13
C ILE A 233 -9.49 6.11 -26.14
N ASP A 234 -9.21 7.23 -25.51
CA ASP A 234 -7.84 7.74 -25.36
C ASP A 234 -7.02 6.84 -24.42
N LEU A 235 -6.05 6.08 -24.98
CA LEU A 235 -5.21 5.16 -24.22
C LEU A 235 -4.33 5.85 -23.18
N SER A 236 -4.09 7.17 -23.28
CA SER A 236 -3.38 7.92 -22.23
C SER A 236 -4.12 7.91 -20.87
N ARG A 237 -5.39 7.58 -20.89
CA ARG A 237 -6.26 7.47 -19.71
C ARG A 237 -6.42 6.03 -19.20
N VAL A 238 -5.77 5.07 -19.84
CA VAL A 238 -5.81 3.65 -19.47
C VAL A 238 -4.65 3.31 -18.56
N ALA A 239 -4.93 2.71 -17.42
CA ALA A 239 -3.92 2.22 -16.48
C ALA A 239 -3.96 0.69 -16.41
N ILE A 240 -2.79 0.06 -16.47
CA ILE A 240 -2.62 -1.39 -16.33
C ILE A 240 -1.98 -1.66 -14.96
N LEU A 241 -2.71 -2.37 -14.11
CA LEU A 241 -2.24 -2.73 -12.78
C LEU A 241 -1.81 -4.19 -12.74
N THR A 242 -0.67 -4.47 -12.14
CA THR A 242 -0.12 -5.81 -11.98
C THR A 242 0.21 -6.11 -10.53
N ARG A 243 0.23 -7.39 -10.17
CA ARG A 243 0.55 -7.81 -8.79
C ARG A 243 2.02 -7.62 -8.43
N LYS A 244 2.94 -7.77 -9.41
CA LYS A 244 4.38 -7.74 -9.22
C LYS A 244 5.05 -6.89 -10.29
N GLY A 245 6.15 -6.19 -9.94
CA GLY A 245 6.88 -5.32 -10.86
C GLY A 245 7.37 -6.03 -12.13
N PHE A 246 7.81 -7.29 -12.05
CA PHE A 246 8.22 -8.03 -13.26
C PHE A 246 7.06 -8.26 -14.24
N GLN A 247 5.81 -8.40 -13.76
CA GLN A 247 4.63 -8.52 -14.61
C GLN A 247 4.36 -7.20 -15.34
N ALA A 248 4.55 -6.06 -14.64
CA ALA A 248 4.47 -4.74 -15.27
C ALA A 248 5.52 -4.58 -16.39
N ALA A 249 6.77 -4.99 -16.12
CA ALA A 249 7.84 -4.95 -17.12
C ALA A 249 7.54 -5.85 -18.34
N MET A 250 7.00 -7.06 -18.10
CA MET A 250 6.58 -7.96 -19.18
C MET A 250 5.48 -7.36 -20.04
N ALA A 251 4.42 -6.83 -19.42
CA ALA A 251 3.33 -6.18 -20.11
C ALA A 251 3.83 -4.96 -20.91
N ALA A 252 4.67 -4.11 -20.29
CA ALA A 252 5.26 -2.96 -20.96
C ALA A 252 6.08 -3.34 -22.19
N ASN A 253 6.99 -4.31 -22.07
CA ASN A 253 7.81 -4.78 -23.18
C ASN A 253 6.98 -5.37 -24.32
N PHE A 254 5.95 -6.17 -23.98
CA PHE A 254 5.03 -6.73 -24.95
C PHE A 254 4.28 -5.63 -25.72
N LEU A 255 3.71 -4.67 -25.01
CA LEU A 255 2.95 -3.57 -25.62
C LEU A 255 3.83 -2.65 -26.47
N ILE A 256 5.07 -2.38 -26.05
CA ILE A 256 6.03 -1.62 -26.85
C ILE A 256 6.36 -2.37 -28.15
N SER A 257 6.54 -3.70 -28.10
CA SER A 257 6.77 -4.51 -29.30
C SER A 257 5.60 -4.48 -30.29
N ARG A 258 4.39 -4.20 -29.78
CA ARG A 258 3.16 -4.01 -30.59
C ARG A 258 2.95 -2.55 -31.03
N GLY A 259 3.85 -1.64 -30.68
CA GLY A 259 3.82 -0.23 -31.12
C GLY A 259 3.06 0.72 -30.20
N TYR A 260 2.59 0.25 -29.02
CA TYR A 260 1.96 1.12 -28.03
C TYR A 260 2.99 2.01 -27.33
N LYS A 261 2.59 3.22 -26.98
CA LYS A 261 3.37 4.10 -26.10
C LYS A 261 3.02 3.77 -24.65
N VAL A 262 4.01 3.28 -23.88
CA VAL A 262 3.83 2.88 -22.50
C VAL A 262 4.67 3.77 -21.59
N GLN A 263 4.09 4.19 -20.45
CA GLN A 263 4.79 4.88 -19.40
C GLN A 263 4.70 4.05 -18.12
N SER A 264 5.84 3.75 -17.49
CA SER A 264 5.89 3.05 -16.20
C SER A 264 6.97 3.68 -15.33
N ALA A 265 6.60 4.05 -14.10
CA ALA A 265 7.53 4.64 -13.15
C ALA A 265 8.62 3.65 -12.68
N ASP A 266 8.24 2.38 -12.49
CA ASP A 266 9.12 1.34 -11.90
C ASP A 266 9.43 0.19 -12.89
N GLY A 267 8.73 0.13 -14.00
CA GLY A 267 8.70 -1.06 -14.86
C GLY A 267 9.71 -1.10 -16.00
N MET A 268 10.47 -0.03 -16.23
CA MET A 268 11.35 0.07 -17.40
C MET A 268 12.78 0.52 -17.04
N PRO A 269 13.48 -0.15 -16.14
CA PRO A 269 14.88 0.14 -15.94
C PRO A 269 15.66 -0.20 -17.20
N ILE A 270 16.60 0.65 -17.61
CA ILE A 270 17.42 0.50 -18.83
C ILE A 270 18.04 -0.89 -18.91
N HIS A 271 18.43 -1.48 -17.78
CA HIS A 271 19.02 -2.82 -17.73
C HIS A 271 18.05 -3.96 -18.07
N SER A 272 16.75 -3.74 -18.10
CA SER A 272 15.77 -4.76 -18.51
C SER A 272 15.56 -4.85 -20.02
N HIS A 273 16.08 -3.89 -20.79
CA HIS A 273 15.98 -3.91 -22.25
C HIS A 273 16.91 -4.98 -22.85
N ALA A 274 16.39 -5.82 -23.74
CA ALA A 274 17.14 -6.95 -24.31
C ALA A 274 18.49 -6.54 -24.95
N SER A 275 18.53 -5.42 -25.68
CA SER A 275 19.77 -4.90 -26.28
C SER A 275 20.80 -4.48 -25.23
N VAL A 276 20.35 -3.92 -24.09
CA VAL A 276 21.25 -3.52 -23.00
C VAL A 276 21.78 -4.75 -22.28
N GLN A 277 20.93 -5.76 -22.04
CA GLN A 277 21.36 -7.04 -21.46
C GLN A 277 22.39 -7.74 -22.36
N LEU A 278 22.17 -7.73 -23.67
CA LEU A 278 23.12 -8.27 -24.63
C LEU A 278 24.47 -7.52 -24.57
N LEU A 279 24.44 -6.19 -24.58
CA LEU A 279 25.68 -5.38 -24.48
C LEU A 279 26.41 -5.65 -23.17
N VAL A 280 25.69 -5.70 -22.03
CA VAL A 280 26.28 -6.02 -20.73
C VAL A 280 26.87 -7.43 -20.72
N ALA A 281 26.16 -8.42 -21.28
CA ALA A 281 26.67 -9.79 -21.37
C ALA A 281 27.94 -9.88 -22.24
N ILE A 282 28.00 -9.15 -23.36
CA ILE A 282 29.20 -9.05 -24.21
C ILE A 282 30.34 -8.42 -23.42
N LEU A 283 30.12 -7.28 -22.77
CA LEU A 283 31.15 -6.61 -21.98
C LEU A 283 31.66 -7.50 -20.82
N GLN A 284 30.76 -8.20 -20.12
CA GLN A 284 31.14 -9.13 -19.05
C GLN A 284 31.97 -10.31 -19.56
N LYS A 285 31.72 -10.78 -20.77
CA LYS A 285 32.54 -11.83 -21.40
C LYS A 285 33.96 -11.32 -21.65
N TYR A 286 34.10 -10.12 -22.22
CA TYR A 286 35.40 -9.53 -22.49
C TYR A 286 36.21 -9.16 -21.23
N THR A 287 35.55 -8.90 -20.10
CA THR A 287 36.22 -8.57 -18.84
C THR A 287 36.56 -9.82 -17.98
N LYS A 288 36.05 -11.01 -18.32
CA LYS A 288 36.32 -12.25 -17.59
C LYS A 288 37.40 -13.10 -18.25
N ASP A 289 37.84 -12.75 -19.45
CA ASP A 289 38.89 -13.45 -20.20
C ASP A 289 40.30 -12.78 -19.99
N ASP A 290 40.43 -11.84 -19.03
CA ASP A 290 41.66 -11.34 -18.44
C ASP A 290 41.74 -11.84 -16.95
#